data_0ced72d592458118267e09533f96ac3e
#
_entry.id   0ced72d592458118267e09533f96ac3e
#
_cell.length_a   1.000
_cell.length_b   1.000
_cell.length_c   1.000
_cell.angle_alpha   90.00
_cell.angle_beta   90.00
_cell.angle_gamma   90.00
#
_symmetry.space_group_name_H-M   'P 1'
#
loop_
_entity.id
_entity.type
_entity.pdbx_description
1 polymer ?
#
loop_
_entity_poly.entity_id
_entity_poly.type
_entity_poly.pdbx_seq_one_letter_code
_entity_poly.pdbx_strand_id
1 'polypeptide(L)'
;MREFRKVRTFGGGAFILLLAIMVMLSGCNNSQKTTEAEKTSAKTSNQEIRTIKHEMGETEMKDTPKKIVTLELSFVDSLNALGIKPIGISDDNKKEMITKLVGQEMDYTSVGTREQPNLEVISSLQPDLIIADAERHKGIYKDLQQIAPTIVLKSRESTYQENLDSFKTIAKAVNKEDAAEKRLSEHEKTIKELKSKLTVDSNMTVLPAVVRDTSFQAHTSSSYDGELLERMGLKNAIQQELPHAEMNLEQLVEIDPDVLLLANNEGKLLTDEWKDNPLWKDLKAVKNGQVYSVDRDLWTRYRGVVSAEAIAKDTLKMLGEE
;
A
#
# COMPACT_ATOMS: atom_id res chain seq x y z
N MET A 1 37.32 -4.23 53.93
CA MET A 1 37.87 -5.55 54.37
C MET A 1 37.95 -6.39 53.14
N ARG A 2 39.14 -6.55 52.65
CA ARG A 2 39.90 -7.80 52.51
C ARG A 2 39.32 -8.69 51.41
N GLU A 3 40.03 -9.24 50.45
CA GLU A 3 41.43 -9.27 50.11
C GLU A 3 41.61 -9.93 48.75
N PHE A 4 42.52 -9.49 48.02
CA PHE A 4 43.33 -10.02 46.95
C PHE A 4 43.78 -11.49 47.08
N ARG A 5 43.95 -12.19 45.91
CA ARG A 5 45.13 -13.00 45.56
C ARG A 5 44.97 -13.50 44.12
N LYS A 6 45.74 -12.99 43.17
CA LYS A 6 47.13 -13.24 42.70
C LYS A 6 47.42 -14.73 42.33
N VAL A 7 47.54 -14.91 40.98
CA VAL A 7 48.75 -15.25 40.20
C VAL A 7 49.32 -16.67 40.37
N ARG A 8 49.53 -17.38 39.26
CA ARG A 8 50.83 -17.87 38.79
C ARG A 8 50.81 -18.48 37.40
N THR A 9 51.69 -17.99 36.58
CA THR A 9 52.26 -18.41 35.32
C THR A 9 53.15 -19.65 35.48
N PHE A 10 53.31 -20.42 34.41
CA PHE A 10 54.53 -21.13 33.93
C PHE A 10 54.07 -21.95 32.71
N GLY A 11 54.62 -21.96 31.51
CA GLY A 11 55.97 -21.76 31.06
C GLY A 11 56.36 -22.92 30.15
N GLY A 12 56.71 -22.64 28.91
CA GLY A 12 57.81 -23.26 28.25
C GLY A 12 57.58 -24.46 27.33
N GLY A 13 58.09 -24.35 26.11
CA GLY A 13 58.59 -25.48 25.39
C GLY A 13 58.42 -25.42 23.86
N ALA A 14 59.31 -24.70 23.20
CA ALA A 14 59.54 -24.81 21.75
C ALA A 14 60.18 -26.15 21.39
N PHE A 15 59.81 -26.71 20.25
CA PHE A 15 60.78 -27.55 19.49
C PHE A 15 60.49 -27.40 17.97
N ILE A 16 61.49 -26.89 17.32
CA ILE A 16 61.72 -26.82 15.87
C ILE A 16 62.17 -28.20 15.40
N LEU A 17 61.72 -28.67 14.25
CA LEU A 17 62.57 -29.38 13.32
C LEU A 17 62.07 -29.32 11.88
N LEU A 18 62.89 -28.69 11.06
CA LEU A 18 62.95 -28.76 9.59
C LEU A 18 63.30 -30.22 9.15
N LEU A 19 62.75 -30.65 8.03
CA LEU A 19 63.57 -31.25 6.96
C LEU A 19 62.88 -31.24 5.61
N ALA A 20 63.61 -30.72 4.66
CA ALA A 20 63.32 -30.65 3.24
C ALA A 20 63.80 -31.96 2.52
N ILE A 21 63.57 -31.98 1.19
CA ILE A 21 64.24 -32.78 0.13
C ILE A 21 63.26 -33.72 -0.59
N MET A 22 63.01 -33.58 -1.80
CA MET A 22 63.56 -33.43 -3.16
C MET A 22 62.88 -34.42 -4.13
N VAL A 23 62.30 -33.84 -5.16
CA VAL A 23 62.37 -34.15 -6.61
C VAL A 23 62.68 -35.62 -7.04
N MET A 24 61.81 -36.13 -7.91
CA MET A 24 62.25 -36.76 -9.19
C MET A 24 61.15 -36.69 -10.25
N LEU A 25 61.48 -36.10 -11.37
CA LEU A 25 60.81 -36.21 -12.65
C LEU A 25 60.96 -37.62 -13.24
N SER A 26 59.92 -38.15 -13.83
CA SER A 26 60.02 -39.02 -15.00
C SER A 26 58.68 -39.04 -15.73
N GLY A 27 58.73 -38.58 -16.99
CA GLY A 27 57.61 -38.65 -17.88
C GLY A 27 57.42 -40.04 -18.49
N CYS A 28 56.24 -40.29 -18.99
CA CYS A 28 56.01 -40.93 -20.29
C CYS A 28 54.54 -40.79 -20.69
N ASN A 29 54.41 -40.35 -21.92
CA ASN A 29 53.27 -40.22 -22.80
C ASN A 29 52.45 -41.50 -22.94
N ASN A 30 51.11 -41.46 -22.77
CA ASN A 30 50.26 -42.29 -23.62
C ASN A 30 48.84 -41.68 -23.70
N SER A 31 48.44 -41.47 -24.97
CA SER A 31 47.14 -40.94 -25.38
C SER A 31 46.00 -41.91 -25.03
N GLN A 32 45.04 -41.46 -24.19
CA GLN A 32 43.71 -42.04 -24.24
C GLN A 32 42.65 -40.94 -24.03
N LYS A 33 41.75 -40.86 -24.97
CA LYS A 33 40.52 -40.05 -24.98
C LYS A 33 39.78 -40.30 -23.67
N THR A 34 39.60 -39.27 -22.88
CA THR A 34 38.62 -39.26 -21.78
C THR A 34 37.67 -38.05 -22.01
N THR A 35 36.43 -38.39 -22.13
CA THR A 35 35.25 -37.57 -22.17
C THR A 35 35.33 -36.46 -21.15
N GLU A 36 35.23 -35.22 -21.58
CA GLU A 36 34.99 -34.06 -20.71
C GLU A 36 33.65 -34.22 -20.02
N ALA A 37 33.71 -34.53 -18.71
CA ALA A 37 32.58 -34.33 -17.87
C ALA A 37 32.46 -32.81 -17.60
N GLU A 38 31.50 -32.18 -18.23
CA GLU A 38 31.04 -30.82 -17.88
C GLU A 38 30.79 -30.74 -16.36
N LYS A 39 31.70 -30.09 -15.69
CA LYS A 39 31.40 -29.58 -14.33
C LYS A 39 30.36 -28.47 -14.52
N THR A 40 29.10 -28.85 -14.45
CA THR A 40 28.01 -27.92 -14.22
C THR A 40 28.28 -27.23 -12.88
N SER A 41 28.86 -26.05 -12.93
CA SER A 41 28.93 -25.16 -11.80
C SER A 41 27.50 -24.83 -11.44
N ALA A 42 26.95 -25.51 -10.45
CA ALA A 42 25.74 -25.05 -9.79
C ALA A 42 26.05 -23.64 -9.26
N LYS A 43 25.54 -22.62 -9.98
CA LYS A 43 25.42 -21.27 -9.44
C LYS A 43 24.55 -21.41 -8.20
N THR A 44 25.16 -21.54 -7.05
CA THR A 44 24.49 -21.25 -5.77
C THR A 44 24.18 -19.78 -5.82
N SER A 45 22.97 -19.41 -6.23
CA SER A 45 22.46 -18.07 -6.07
C SER A 45 22.44 -17.82 -4.57
N ASN A 46 23.36 -17.02 -4.06
CA ASN A 46 23.19 -16.37 -2.77
C ASN A 46 21.92 -15.52 -2.92
N GLN A 47 20.77 -16.09 -2.59
CA GLN A 47 19.54 -15.35 -2.51
C GLN A 47 19.68 -14.43 -1.29
N GLU A 48 19.81 -13.14 -1.57
CA GLU A 48 19.87 -12.11 -0.53
C GLU A 48 18.52 -12.08 0.18
N ILE A 49 18.52 -12.40 1.48
CA ILE A 49 17.32 -12.33 2.31
C ILE A 49 16.93 -10.85 2.42
N ARG A 50 15.73 -10.53 1.93
CA ARG A 50 15.18 -9.17 2.05
C ARG A 50 14.38 -9.07 3.35
N THR A 51 14.74 -8.16 4.20
CA THR A 51 13.96 -7.80 5.40
C THR A 51 13.00 -6.69 5.07
N ILE A 52 11.71 -6.95 5.25
CA ILE A 52 10.62 -6.00 5.01
C ILE A 52 10.11 -5.49 6.36
N LYS A 53 10.33 -4.20 6.63
CA LYS A 53 9.77 -3.51 7.80
C LYS A 53 8.33 -3.15 7.54
N HIS A 54 7.47 -3.34 8.54
CA HIS A 54 6.03 -3.05 8.46
C HIS A 54 5.45 -2.73 9.85
N GLU A 55 4.19 -2.38 9.95
CA GLU A 55 3.55 -1.89 11.19
C GLU A 55 3.59 -2.89 12.37
N MET A 56 3.75 -4.19 12.11
CA MET A 56 3.80 -5.23 13.14
C MET A 56 5.21 -5.82 13.34
N GLY A 57 6.25 -5.17 12.81
CA GLY A 57 7.64 -5.61 12.94
C GLY A 57 8.35 -5.81 11.60
N GLU A 58 8.97 -6.96 11.42
CA GLU A 58 9.76 -7.27 10.23
C GLU A 58 9.42 -8.67 9.71
N THR A 59 9.40 -8.83 8.40
CA THR A 59 9.22 -10.12 7.72
C THR A 59 10.37 -10.38 6.76
N GLU A 60 10.98 -11.55 6.87
CA GLU A 60 12.05 -11.98 5.97
C GLU A 60 11.47 -12.64 4.70
N MET A 61 11.90 -12.16 3.56
CA MET A 61 11.57 -12.69 2.24
C MET A 61 12.82 -13.32 1.61
N LYS A 62 12.81 -14.63 1.43
CA LYS A 62 13.93 -15.39 0.81
C LYS A 62 13.84 -15.36 -0.71
N ASP A 63 12.63 -15.45 -1.22
CA ASP A 63 12.32 -15.50 -2.65
C ASP A 63 11.38 -14.37 -3.06
N THR A 64 11.27 -14.11 -4.36
CA THR A 64 10.22 -13.24 -4.89
C THR A 64 8.89 -13.99 -4.86
N PRO A 65 7.88 -13.49 -4.10
CA PRO A 65 6.60 -14.18 -3.99
C PRO A 65 5.86 -14.21 -5.33
N LYS A 66 5.23 -15.33 -5.62
CA LYS A 66 4.42 -15.56 -6.83
C LYS A 66 2.93 -15.68 -6.52
N LYS A 67 2.61 -16.21 -5.34
CA LYS A 67 1.25 -16.42 -4.86
C LYS A 67 0.95 -15.38 -3.77
N ILE A 68 0.37 -14.26 -4.14
CA ILE A 68 0.13 -13.14 -3.22
C ILE A 68 -1.37 -13.08 -2.90
N VAL A 69 -1.68 -12.98 -1.62
CA VAL A 69 -3.03 -12.68 -1.12
C VAL A 69 -3.05 -11.27 -0.55
N THR A 70 -4.04 -10.47 -0.94
CA THR A 70 -4.25 -9.12 -0.43
C THR A 70 -5.55 -9.01 0.36
N LEU A 71 -5.50 -8.35 1.50
CA LEU A 71 -6.65 -8.18 2.38
C LEU A 71 -7.22 -6.76 2.34
N GLU A 72 -6.73 -5.89 1.42
CA GLU A 72 -7.22 -4.53 1.23
C GLU A 72 -7.11 -4.11 -0.24
N LEU A 73 -8.04 -3.26 -0.69
CA LEU A 73 -8.15 -2.85 -2.10
C LEU A 73 -7.00 -1.95 -2.56
N SER A 74 -6.43 -1.13 -1.66
CA SER A 74 -5.25 -0.32 -1.97
C SER A 74 -4.01 -1.16 -2.32
N PHE A 75 -3.93 -2.37 -1.78
CA PHE A 75 -2.84 -3.31 -2.09
C PHE A 75 -3.08 -4.01 -3.43
N VAL A 76 -4.35 -4.16 -3.85
CA VAL A 76 -4.68 -4.58 -5.22
C VAL A 76 -4.28 -3.49 -6.22
N ASP A 77 -4.60 -2.21 -5.96
CA ASP A 77 -4.14 -1.06 -6.76
C ASP A 77 -2.62 -1.06 -6.89
N SER A 78 -1.91 -1.23 -5.77
CA SER A 78 -0.45 -1.26 -5.70
C SER A 78 0.16 -2.38 -6.55
N LEU A 79 -0.35 -3.60 -6.44
CA LEU A 79 0.12 -4.73 -7.23
C LEU A 79 -0.22 -4.55 -8.71
N ASN A 80 -1.41 -4.04 -9.03
CA ASN A 80 -1.81 -3.72 -10.41
C ASN A 80 -0.87 -2.68 -11.04
N ALA A 81 -0.50 -1.63 -10.29
CA ALA A 81 0.47 -0.62 -10.72
C ALA A 81 1.87 -1.21 -11.00
N LEU A 82 2.22 -2.34 -10.39
CA LEU A 82 3.47 -3.09 -10.61
C LEU A 82 3.32 -4.22 -11.66
N GLY A 83 2.14 -4.38 -12.26
CA GLY A 83 1.85 -5.44 -13.22
C GLY A 83 1.74 -6.84 -12.59
N ILE A 84 1.42 -6.93 -11.30
CA ILE A 84 1.30 -8.18 -10.54
C ILE A 84 -0.18 -8.46 -10.25
N LYS A 85 -0.60 -9.71 -10.44
CA LYS A 85 -1.96 -10.17 -10.14
C LYS A 85 -1.94 -11.01 -8.86
N PRO A 86 -2.67 -10.61 -7.79
CA PRO A 86 -2.85 -11.44 -6.61
C PRO A 86 -3.71 -12.67 -6.95
N ILE A 87 -3.47 -13.79 -6.26
CA ILE A 87 -4.25 -15.02 -6.40
C ILE A 87 -5.47 -15.06 -5.49
N GLY A 88 -5.48 -14.24 -4.44
CA GLY A 88 -6.59 -14.10 -3.51
C GLY A 88 -6.79 -12.65 -3.08
N ILE A 89 -8.03 -12.21 -2.98
CA ILE A 89 -8.41 -10.83 -2.62
C ILE A 89 -9.57 -10.84 -1.65
N SER A 90 -9.47 -10.05 -0.58
CA SER A 90 -10.65 -9.65 0.21
C SER A 90 -11.41 -8.57 -0.54
N ASP A 91 -12.41 -8.99 -1.32
CA ASP A 91 -13.15 -8.15 -2.27
C ASP A 91 -14.54 -7.72 -1.76
N ASP A 92 -14.82 -7.93 -0.47
CA ASP A 92 -16.15 -7.70 0.13
C ASP A 92 -17.26 -8.51 -0.56
N ASN A 93 -16.93 -9.64 -1.20
CA ASN A 93 -17.79 -10.46 -2.04
C ASN A 93 -18.42 -9.69 -3.22
N LYS A 94 -17.68 -8.70 -3.77
CA LYS A 94 -18.09 -7.81 -4.85
C LYS A 94 -17.02 -7.79 -5.95
N LYS A 95 -17.06 -8.80 -6.80
CA LYS A 95 -16.07 -8.99 -7.88
C LYS A 95 -15.99 -7.81 -8.84
N GLU A 96 -17.12 -7.14 -9.05
CA GLU A 96 -17.23 -5.93 -9.87
C GLU A 96 -16.35 -4.77 -9.37
N MET A 97 -16.10 -4.67 -8.04
CA MET A 97 -15.20 -3.65 -7.48
C MET A 97 -13.77 -3.86 -7.97
N ILE A 98 -13.32 -5.11 -8.07
CA ILE A 98 -11.97 -5.42 -8.56
C ILE A 98 -11.87 -5.14 -10.06
N THR A 99 -12.86 -5.57 -10.85
CA THR A 99 -12.93 -5.27 -12.29
C THR A 99 -12.86 -3.77 -12.55
N LYS A 100 -13.59 -2.97 -11.76
CA LYS A 100 -13.58 -1.52 -11.84
C LYS A 100 -12.23 -0.91 -11.47
N LEU A 101 -11.60 -1.41 -10.39
CA LEU A 101 -10.30 -0.96 -9.92
C LEU A 101 -9.19 -1.20 -10.94
N VAL A 102 -9.12 -2.41 -11.50
CA VAL A 102 -8.05 -2.80 -12.43
C VAL A 102 -8.36 -2.53 -13.90
N GLY A 103 -9.60 -2.10 -14.22
CA GLY A 103 -10.06 -1.77 -15.57
C GLY A 103 -10.33 -2.97 -16.48
N GLN A 104 -10.26 -4.20 -15.94
CA GLN A 104 -10.51 -5.45 -16.69
C GLN A 104 -10.89 -6.58 -15.73
N GLU A 105 -11.46 -7.66 -16.27
CA GLU A 105 -11.65 -8.87 -15.48
C GLU A 105 -10.30 -9.46 -15.06
N MET A 106 -10.25 -9.95 -13.82
CA MET A 106 -9.09 -10.62 -13.25
C MET A 106 -9.52 -11.94 -12.63
N ASP A 107 -8.74 -12.97 -12.88
CA ASP A 107 -8.91 -14.28 -12.24
C ASP A 107 -8.22 -14.28 -10.87
N TYR A 108 -8.99 -14.52 -9.81
CA TYR A 108 -8.54 -14.65 -8.42
C TYR A 108 -9.60 -15.36 -7.59
N THR A 109 -9.24 -15.80 -6.41
CA THR A 109 -10.18 -16.34 -5.42
C THR A 109 -10.60 -15.25 -4.44
N SER A 110 -11.92 -15.02 -4.26
CA SER A 110 -12.39 -14.19 -3.15
C SER A 110 -12.04 -14.86 -1.82
N VAL A 111 -11.37 -14.13 -0.94
CA VAL A 111 -11.07 -14.61 0.42
C VAL A 111 -11.96 -13.93 1.47
N GLY A 112 -13.14 -13.47 1.06
CA GLY A 112 -14.15 -12.87 1.92
C GLY A 112 -14.08 -11.36 2.00
N THR A 113 -14.55 -10.80 3.11
CA THR A 113 -14.58 -9.36 3.29
C THR A 113 -13.28 -8.84 3.89
N ARG A 114 -13.00 -7.55 3.67
CA ARG A 114 -11.84 -6.88 4.27
C ARG A 114 -11.92 -6.82 5.80
N GLU A 115 -13.13 -6.78 6.37
CA GLU A 115 -13.31 -6.81 7.83
C GLU A 115 -13.16 -8.22 8.41
N GLN A 116 -13.52 -9.24 7.66
CA GLN A 116 -13.51 -10.65 8.08
C GLN A 116 -13.01 -11.54 6.93
N PRO A 117 -11.70 -11.58 6.69
CA PRO A 117 -11.12 -12.49 5.70
C PRO A 117 -11.24 -13.95 6.16
N ASN A 118 -11.48 -14.84 5.21
CA ASN A 118 -11.60 -16.27 5.48
C ASN A 118 -10.22 -16.94 5.49
N LEU A 119 -9.71 -17.23 6.69
CA LEU A 119 -8.38 -17.81 6.89
C LEU A 119 -8.24 -19.22 6.31
N GLU A 120 -9.31 -20.00 6.26
CA GLU A 120 -9.30 -21.35 5.66
C GLU A 120 -9.12 -21.26 4.15
N VAL A 121 -9.84 -20.35 3.49
CA VAL A 121 -9.68 -20.11 2.05
C VAL A 121 -8.26 -19.59 1.76
N ILE A 122 -7.77 -18.61 2.55
CA ILE A 122 -6.39 -18.08 2.41
C ILE A 122 -5.38 -19.24 2.52
N SER A 123 -5.50 -20.09 3.54
CA SER A 123 -4.59 -21.23 3.75
C SER A 123 -4.63 -22.23 2.59
N SER A 124 -5.82 -22.49 2.03
CA SER A 124 -5.98 -23.42 0.90
C SER A 124 -5.26 -22.94 -0.38
N LEU A 125 -5.08 -21.63 -0.55
CA LEU A 125 -4.36 -21.05 -1.67
C LEU A 125 -2.84 -21.23 -1.57
N GLN A 126 -2.31 -21.58 -0.38
CA GLN A 126 -0.89 -21.73 -0.11
C GLN A 126 -0.09 -20.49 -0.60
N PRO A 127 -0.36 -19.30 -0.07
CA PRO A 127 0.31 -18.08 -0.52
C PRO A 127 1.79 -18.06 -0.12
N ASP A 128 2.60 -17.32 -0.90
CA ASP A 128 3.99 -17.01 -0.59
C ASP A 128 4.10 -15.70 0.20
N LEU A 129 3.06 -14.85 0.13
CA LEU A 129 2.97 -13.57 0.82
C LEU A 129 1.50 -13.21 1.08
N ILE A 130 1.23 -12.71 2.28
CA ILE A 130 -0.04 -12.06 2.63
C ILE A 130 0.24 -10.59 2.91
N ILE A 131 -0.57 -9.69 2.31
CA ILE A 131 -0.51 -8.25 2.54
C ILE A 131 -1.77 -7.82 3.29
N ALA A 132 -1.60 -7.38 4.53
CA ALA A 132 -2.67 -7.08 5.46
C ALA A 132 -2.67 -5.61 5.88
N ASP A 133 -3.84 -5.08 6.27
CA ASP A 133 -4.02 -3.71 6.73
C ASP A 133 -3.82 -3.60 8.25
N ALA A 134 -3.17 -2.52 8.68
CA ALA A 134 -2.81 -2.31 10.09
C ALA A 134 -4.03 -2.12 11.00
N GLU A 135 -5.08 -1.45 10.52
CA GLU A 135 -6.26 -1.17 11.34
C GLU A 135 -7.19 -2.40 11.42
N ARG A 136 -7.41 -3.10 10.30
CA ARG A 136 -8.35 -4.22 10.24
C ARG A 136 -7.77 -5.54 10.75
N HIS A 137 -6.48 -5.82 10.44
CA HIS A 137 -5.94 -7.17 10.55
C HIS A 137 -4.92 -7.36 11.67
N LYS A 138 -4.64 -6.32 12.47
CA LYS A 138 -3.74 -6.38 13.63
C LYS A 138 -4.13 -7.52 14.59
N GLY A 139 -5.43 -7.71 14.82
CA GLY A 139 -5.94 -8.74 15.73
C GLY A 139 -5.71 -10.18 15.27
N ILE A 140 -5.62 -10.41 13.96
CA ILE A 140 -5.44 -11.74 13.35
C ILE A 140 -4.03 -11.94 12.77
N TYR A 141 -3.10 -11.00 13.01
CA TYR A 141 -1.75 -11.04 12.43
C TYR A 141 -1.02 -12.35 12.72
N LYS A 142 -1.11 -12.85 13.96
CA LYS A 142 -0.47 -14.11 14.35
C LYS A 142 -1.01 -15.32 13.60
N ASP A 143 -2.30 -15.33 13.31
CA ASP A 143 -2.95 -16.42 12.56
C ASP A 143 -2.54 -16.36 11.08
N LEU A 144 -2.46 -15.15 10.50
CA LEU A 144 -1.95 -14.95 9.14
C LEU A 144 -0.49 -15.42 9.01
N GLN A 145 0.35 -15.14 9.99
CA GLN A 145 1.76 -15.61 10.02
C GLN A 145 1.90 -17.14 10.09
N GLN A 146 0.91 -17.85 10.62
CA GLN A 146 0.90 -19.32 10.59
C GLN A 146 0.62 -19.88 9.19
N ILE A 147 0.02 -19.08 8.32
CA ILE A 147 -0.31 -19.46 6.94
C ILE A 147 0.88 -19.16 6.02
N ALA A 148 1.40 -17.92 6.05
CA ALA A 148 2.48 -17.47 5.18
C ALA A 148 3.21 -16.24 5.74
N PRO A 149 4.40 -15.88 5.21
CA PRO A 149 5.00 -14.57 5.43
C PRO A 149 3.98 -13.46 5.23
N THR A 150 3.83 -12.59 6.24
CA THR A 150 2.78 -11.55 6.26
C THR A 150 3.41 -10.20 6.53
N ILE A 151 3.11 -9.21 5.69
CA ILE A 151 3.42 -7.79 5.93
C ILE A 151 2.14 -7.04 6.25
N VAL A 152 2.21 -6.13 7.21
CA VAL A 152 1.08 -5.32 7.68
C VAL A 152 1.37 -3.87 7.39
N LEU A 153 0.55 -3.23 6.56
CA LEU A 153 0.79 -1.90 6.04
C LEU A 153 -0.41 -0.98 6.31
N LYS A 154 -0.16 0.31 6.29
CA LYS A 154 -1.22 1.31 6.40
C LYS A 154 -2.02 1.41 5.10
N SER A 155 -3.35 1.44 5.21
CA SER A 155 -4.28 1.70 4.12
C SER A 155 -5.51 2.43 4.63
N ARG A 156 -6.32 1.78 5.49
CA ARG A 156 -7.44 2.45 6.13
C ARG A 156 -6.91 3.53 7.08
N GLU A 157 -7.61 4.66 7.14
CA GLU A 157 -7.26 5.78 8.02
C GLU A 157 -5.84 6.34 7.83
N SER A 158 -5.26 6.12 6.66
CA SER A 158 -3.96 6.63 6.30
C SER A 158 -4.06 7.83 5.35
N THR A 159 -3.02 8.65 5.36
CA THR A 159 -2.84 9.74 4.43
C THR A 159 -2.49 9.23 3.02
N TYR A 160 -2.54 10.11 2.04
CA TYR A 160 -2.07 9.79 0.69
C TYR A 160 -0.57 9.41 0.68
N GLN A 161 0.27 10.14 1.42
CA GLN A 161 1.69 9.85 1.50
C GLN A 161 1.97 8.47 2.13
N GLU A 162 1.27 8.11 3.20
CA GLU A 162 1.41 6.79 3.84
C GLU A 162 1.00 5.63 2.91
N ASN A 163 0.00 5.85 2.04
CA ASN A 163 -0.34 4.87 1.00
C ASN A 163 0.77 4.74 -0.06
N LEU A 164 1.44 5.83 -0.46
CA LEU A 164 2.62 5.77 -1.35
C LEU A 164 3.79 5.03 -0.68
N ASP A 165 3.97 5.18 0.62
CA ASP A 165 5.02 4.46 1.36
C ASP A 165 4.69 2.97 1.51
N SER A 166 3.40 2.62 1.67
CA SER A 166 2.92 1.25 1.60
C SER A 166 3.17 0.64 0.21
N PHE A 167 2.95 1.39 -0.88
CA PHE A 167 3.28 0.96 -2.25
C PHE A 167 4.77 0.63 -2.41
N LYS A 168 5.69 1.49 -1.91
CA LYS A 168 7.14 1.23 -1.93
C LYS A 168 7.50 -0.03 -1.14
N THR A 169 6.84 -0.24 0.02
CA THR A 169 7.07 -1.43 0.85
C THR A 169 6.61 -2.71 0.15
N ILE A 170 5.45 -2.66 -0.52
CA ILE A 170 4.97 -3.77 -1.36
C ILE A 170 5.97 -4.05 -2.49
N ALA A 171 6.44 -3.01 -3.18
CA ALA A 171 7.43 -3.17 -4.26
C ALA A 171 8.70 -3.86 -3.77
N LYS A 172 9.22 -3.48 -2.61
CA LYS A 172 10.37 -4.15 -1.97
C LYS A 172 10.05 -5.61 -1.66
N ALA A 173 8.87 -5.92 -1.12
CA ALA A 173 8.48 -7.29 -0.81
C ALA A 173 8.41 -8.18 -2.06
N VAL A 174 8.00 -7.62 -3.19
CA VAL A 174 7.86 -8.34 -4.46
C VAL A 174 9.06 -8.16 -5.43
N ASN A 175 10.17 -7.57 -4.94
CA ASN A 175 11.40 -7.32 -5.72
C ASN A 175 11.16 -6.51 -7.00
N LYS A 176 10.47 -5.37 -6.85
CA LYS A 176 10.06 -4.46 -7.93
C LYS A 176 10.36 -2.98 -7.61
N GLU A 177 11.40 -2.70 -6.82
CA GLU A 177 11.75 -1.34 -6.38
C GLU A 177 11.97 -0.39 -7.56
N ASP A 178 12.77 -0.78 -8.56
CA ASP A 178 13.05 0.06 -9.75
C ASP A 178 11.75 0.36 -10.54
N ALA A 179 10.86 -0.63 -10.65
CA ALA A 179 9.57 -0.44 -11.31
C ALA A 179 8.66 0.52 -10.52
N ALA A 180 8.72 0.45 -9.20
CA ALA A 180 7.96 1.35 -8.33
C ALA A 180 8.49 2.79 -8.39
N GLU A 181 9.80 3.00 -8.37
CA GLU A 181 10.42 4.33 -8.52
C GLU A 181 10.00 4.98 -9.85
N LYS A 182 10.10 4.23 -10.94
CA LYS A 182 9.64 4.69 -12.26
C LYS A 182 8.16 5.04 -12.23
N ARG A 183 7.30 4.15 -11.68
CA ARG A 183 5.85 4.35 -11.61
C ARG A 183 5.48 5.57 -10.76
N LEU A 184 6.16 5.79 -9.63
CA LEU A 184 5.95 6.96 -8.78
C LEU A 184 6.39 8.26 -9.47
N SER A 185 7.48 8.24 -10.21
CA SER A 185 7.91 9.40 -11.01
C SER A 185 6.87 9.76 -12.10
N GLU A 186 6.33 8.75 -12.79
CA GLU A 186 5.24 8.94 -13.77
C GLU A 186 3.97 9.47 -13.09
N HIS A 187 3.65 8.95 -11.93
CA HIS A 187 2.52 9.38 -11.11
C HIS A 187 2.65 10.86 -10.69
N GLU A 188 3.79 11.23 -10.13
CA GLU A 188 4.04 12.62 -9.72
C GLU A 188 3.92 13.59 -10.90
N LYS A 189 4.46 13.22 -12.06
CA LYS A 189 4.31 13.98 -13.30
C LYS A 189 2.84 14.13 -13.68
N THR A 190 2.05 13.05 -13.63
CA THR A 190 0.62 13.07 -13.94
C THR A 190 -0.15 13.98 -13.00
N ILE A 191 0.06 13.88 -11.68
CA ILE A 191 -0.59 14.76 -10.69
C ILE A 191 -0.21 16.22 -10.95
N LYS A 192 1.06 16.51 -11.21
CA LYS A 192 1.52 17.87 -11.53
C LYS A 192 0.91 18.44 -12.81
N GLU A 193 0.78 17.62 -13.85
CA GLU A 193 0.13 18.00 -15.11
C GLU A 193 -1.36 18.29 -14.91
N LEU A 194 -2.08 17.46 -14.16
CA LEU A 194 -3.49 17.67 -13.84
C LEU A 194 -3.69 18.92 -12.98
N LYS A 195 -2.85 19.11 -11.96
CA LYS A 195 -2.84 20.33 -11.14
C LYS A 195 -2.65 21.59 -11.99
N SER A 196 -1.74 21.59 -12.96
CA SER A 196 -1.45 22.77 -13.78
C SER A 196 -2.63 23.18 -14.68
N LYS A 197 -3.58 22.27 -14.90
CA LYS A 197 -4.81 22.53 -15.67
C LYS A 197 -5.99 22.94 -14.78
N LEU A 198 -5.84 22.79 -13.47
CA LEU A 198 -6.88 23.12 -12.51
C LEU A 198 -6.77 24.62 -12.18
N THR A 199 -7.62 25.43 -12.79
CA THR A 199 -7.69 26.88 -12.57
C THR A 199 -8.79 27.16 -11.55
N VAL A 200 -8.41 27.28 -10.28
CA VAL A 200 -9.33 27.57 -9.17
C VAL A 200 -8.78 28.68 -8.29
N ASP A 201 -9.67 29.36 -7.56
CA ASP A 201 -9.23 30.31 -6.52
C ASP A 201 -8.41 29.58 -5.46
N SER A 202 -7.23 30.11 -5.14
CA SER A 202 -6.33 29.53 -4.13
C SER A 202 -6.92 29.47 -2.71
N ASN A 203 -8.00 30.22 -2.46
CA ASN A 203 -8.73 30.22 -1.19
C ASN A 203 -9.96 29.28 -1.22
N MET A 204 -10.29 28.73 -2.38
CA MET A 204 -11.42 27.78 -2.50
C MET A 204 -11.23 26.60 -1.56
N THR A 205 -12.24 26.36 -0.74
CA THR A 205 -12.27 25.22 0.19
C THR A 205 -13.12 24.08 -0.35
N VAL A 206 -12.58 22.87 -0.27
CA VAL A 206 -13.28 21.64 -0.68
C VAL A 206 -13.49 20.72 0.52
N LEU A 207 -14.63 20.06 0.58
CA LEU A 207 -14.93 19.08 1.61
C LEU A 207 -15.37 17.76 0.97
N PRO A 208 -14.48 16.76 0.88
CA PRO A 208 -14.89 15.39 0.58
C PRO A 208 -15.62 14.79 1.77
N ALA A 209 -16.66 14.00 1.52
CA ALA A 209 -17.38 13.32 2.59
C ALA A 209 -18.01 12.02 2.10
N VAL A 210 -18.04 11.00 2.97
CA VAL A 210 -18.86 9.80 2.77
C VAL A 210 -20.24 10.05 3.37
N VAL A 211 -21.26 9.97 2.54
CA VAL A 211 -22.66 10.12 2.95
C VAL A 211 -23.36 8.77 2.94
N ARG A 212 -24.04 8.44 4.06
CA ARG A 212 -24.86 7.26 4.23
C ARG A 212 -26.29 7.69 4.56
N ASP A 213 -27.16 6.75 4.81
CA ASP A 213 -28.55 7.01 5.22
C ASP A 213 -28.68 7.75 6.55
N THR A 214 -27.74 7.53 7.47
CA THR A 214 -27.79 8.07 8.86
C THR A 214 -26.51 8.81 9.27
N SER A 215 -25.52 8.95 8.40
CA SER A 215 -24.26 9.59 8.76
C SER A 215 -23.66 10.42 7.62
N PHE A 216 -22.99 11.49 8.01
CA PHE A 216 -22.14 12.32 7.16
C PHE A 216 -20.74 12.32 7.76
N GLN A 217 -19.81 11.62 7.12
CA GLN A 217 -18.42 11.52 7.55
C GLN A 217 -17.55 12.36 6.62
N ALA A 218 -17.14 13.52 7.11
CA ALA A 218 -16.22 14.38 6.40
C ALA A 218 -14.80 13.81 6.41
N HIS A 219 -14.10 13.99 5.31
CA HIS A 219 -12.70 13.64 5.14
C HIS A 219 -11.84 14.90 5.27
N THR A 220 -10.84 14.85 6.13
CA THR A 220 -10.00 16.01 6.51
C THR A 220 -8.74 16.10 5.67
N SER A 221 -7.92 17.12 5.90
CA SER A 221 -6.58 17.24 5.28
C SER A 221 -5.67 16.05 5.53
N SER A 222 -5.91 15.27 6.59
CA SER A 222 -5.13 14.07 6.95
C SER A 222 -5.73 12.76 6.41
N SER A 223 -6.81 12.82 5.62
CA SER A 223 -7.33 11.67 4.89
C SER A 223 -6.58 11.46 3.56
N TYR A 224 -6.72 10.28 2.96
CA TYR A 224 -6.11 9.96 1.67
C TYR A 224 -6.54 10.94 0.57
N ASP A 225 -7.84 11.12 0.37
CA ASP A 225 -8.40 12.03 -0.64
C ASP A 225 -8.21 13.50 -0.25
N GLY A 226 -8.27 13.85 1.03
CA GLY A 226 -8.01 15.19 1.51
C GLY A 226 -6.59 15.65 1.19
N GLU A 227 -5.56 14.86 1.54
CA GLU A 227 -4.16 15.19 1.20
C GLU A 227 -3.93 15.20 -0.33
N LEU A 228 -4.54 14.27 -1.07
CA LEU A 228 -4.44 14.27 -2.53
C LEU A 228 -5.00 15.56 -3.14
N LEU A 229 -6.15 16.04 -2.69
CA LEU A 229 -6.75 17.30 -3.14
C LEU A 229 -5.87 18.51 -2.81
N GLU A 230 -5.21 18.51 -1.65
CA GLU A 230 -4.24 19.56 -1.32
C GLU A 230 -2.99 19.51 -2.23
N ARG A 231 -2.53 18.34 -2.60
CA ARG A 231 -1.46 18.20 -3.61
C ARG A 231 -1.91 18.71 -4.99
N MET A 232 -3.19 18.59 -5.30
CA MET A 232 -3.80 19.19 -6.50
C MET A 232 -3.92 20.73 -6.42
N GLY A 233 -3.67 21.33 -5.25
CA GLY A 233 -3.70 22.78 -5.04
C GLY A 233 -5.03 23.30 -4.50
N LEU A 234 -5.91 22.41 -4.08
CA LEU A 234 -7.17 22.74 -3.39
C LEU A 234 -6.91 22.80 -1.88
N LYS A 235 -7.76 23.49 -1.14
CA LYS A 235 -7.67 23.58 0.32
C LYS A 235 -8.77 22.73 0.95
N ASN A 236 -8.41 21.72 1.74
CA ASN A 236 -9.43 21.00 2.50
C ASN A 236 -10.07 21.92 3.55
N ALA A 237 -11.40 21.91 3.65
CA ALA A 237 -12.14 22.77 4.57
C ALA A 237 -11.91 22.43 6.05
N ILE A 238 -11.44 21.21 6.35
CA ILE A 238 -11.15 20.73 7.71
C ILE A 238 -9.67 20.39 7.83
N GLN A 239 -8.94 21.23 8.57
CA GLN A 239 -7.52 21.05 8.85
C GLN A 239 -7.36 20.42 10.24
N GLN A 240 -7.14 19.11 10.30
CA GLN A 240 -6.93 18.38 11.57
C GLN A 240 -6.12 17.10 11.36
N GLU A 241 -5.61 16.51 12.47
CA GLU A 241 -4.78 15.31 12.44
C GLU A 241 -5.59 14.02 12.20
N LEU A 242 -6.85 13.96 12.66
CA LEU A 242 -7.69 12.79 12.44
C LEU A 242 -8.22 12.78 10.99
N PRO A 243 -8.16 11.65 10.29
CA PRO A 243 -8.53 11.59 8.87
C PRO A 243 -10.01 11.79 8.61
N HIS A 244 -10.86 11.57 9.59
CA HIS A 244 -12.32 11.66 9.43
C HIS A 244 -12.98 12.38 10.59
N ALA A 245 -14.10 13.05 10.32
CA ALA A 245 -14.96 13.69 11.30
C ALA A 245 -16.42 13.38 10.98
N GLU A 246 -17.14 12.74 11.92
CA GLU A 246 -18.60 12.65 11.85
C GLU A 246 -19.19 14.01 12.15
N MET A 247 -20.18 14.46 11.37
CA MET A 247 -20.80 15.75 11.60
C MET A 247 -22.29 15.78 11.25
N ASN A 248 -22.98 16.71 11.89
CA ASN A 248 -24.36 17.07 11.58
C ASN A 248 -24.43 18.30 10.65
N LEU A 249 -25.64 18.71 10.29
CA LEU A 249 -25.84 19.83 9.40
C LEU A 249 -25.36 21.17 9.98
N GLU A 250 -25.58 21.40 11.28
CA GLU A 250 -25.16 22.62 11.96
C GLU A 250 -23.63 22.79 11.93
N GLN A 251 -22.89 21.70 12.18
CA GLN A 251 -21.42 21.70 12.09
C GLN A 251 -20.95 21.91 10.66
N LEU A 252 -21.66 21.36 9.67
CA LEU A 252 -21.33 21.60 8.25
C LEU A 252 -21.53 23.07 7.86
N VAL A 253 -22.57 23.71 8.40
CA VAL A 253 -22.84 25.16 8.18
C VAL A 253 -21.76 26.04 8.83
N GLU A 254 -21.22 25.65 9.98
CA GLU A 254 -20.10 26.38 10.63
C GLU A 254 -18.82 26.35 9.76
N ILE A 255 -18.59 25.25 9.04
CA ILE A 255 -17.45 25.10 8.14
C ILE A 255 -17.70 25.83 6.81
N ASP A 256 -18.92 25.73 6.28
CA ASP A 256 -19.41 26.37 5.06
C ASP A 256 -18.43 26.29 3.86
N PRO A 257 -18.11 25.07 3.38
CA PRO A 257 -17.16 24.88 2.29
C PRO A 257 -17.68 25.43 0.97
N ASP A 258 -16.75 25.83 0.08
CA ASP A 258 -17.10 26.31 -1.25
C ASP A 258 -17.52 25.16 -2.18
N VAL A 259 -17.01 23.96 -1.96
CA VAL A 259 -17.31 22.75 -2.75
C VAL A 259 -17.57 21.57 -1.83
N LEU A 260 -18.61 20.79 -2.13
CA LEU A 260 -18.91 19.49 -1.49
C LEU A 260 -18.70 18.34 -2.49
N LEU A 261 -17.88 17.37 -2.13
CA LEU A 261 -17.60 16.15 -2.90
C LEU A 261 -18.18 14.95 -2.13
N LEU A 262 -19.39 14.52 -2.49
CA LEU A 262 -20.17 13.56 -1.72
C LEU A 262 -20.01 12.15 -2.28
N ALA A 263 -19.18 11.35 -1.63
CA ALA A 263 -18.99 9.93 -1.92
C ALA A 263 -20.15 9.12 -1.32
N ASN A 264 -20.99 8.57 -2.17
CA ASN A 264 -22.19 7.86 -1.75
C ASN A 264 -22.35 6.51 -2.46
N ASN A 265 -23.23 5.69 -1.90
CA ASN A 265 -23.76 4.51 -2.55
C ASN A 265 -25.15 4.84 -3.12
N GLU A 266 -25.71 3.93 -3.90
CA GLU A 266 -27.12 3.97 -4.27
C GLU A 266 -27.99 3.87 -3.01
N GLY A 267 -29.15 4.53 -3.02
CA GLY A 267 -30.13 4.53 -1.96
C GLY A 267 -30.38 5.91 -1.35
N LYS A 268 -31.15 5.94 -0.26
CA LYS A 268 -31.46 7.15 0.50
C LYS A 268 -30.21 7.62 1.24
N LEU A 269 -29.94 8.92 1.17
CA LEU A 269 -28.80 9.56 1.82
C LEU A 269 -29.29 10.54 2.91
N LEU A 270 -28.49 10.73 3.95
CA LEU A 270 -28.77 11.74 4.97
C LEU A 270 -28.94 13.13 4.37
N THR A 271 -28.19 13.47 3.32
CA THR A 271 -28.32 14.74 2.61
C THR A 271 -29.64 14.88 1.87
N ASP A 272 -30.37 13.80 1.58
CA ASP A 272 -31.74 13.88 1.02
C ASP A 272 -32.73 14.45 2.05
N GLU A 273 -32.52 14.20 3.34
CA GLU A 273 -33.31 14.79 4.41
C GLU A 273 -32.97 16.27 4.63
N TRP A 274 -31.73 16.66 4.32
CA TRP A 274 -31.27 18.05 4.46
C TRP A 274 -31.72 18.98 3.34
N LYS A 275 -32.05 18.46 2.15
CA LYS A 275 -32.36 19.25 0.95
C LYS A 275 -33.43 20.33 1.15
N ASP A 276 -34.42 20.07 2.02
CA ASP A 276 -35.48 21.03 2.32
C ASP A 276 -35.17 21.93 3.51
N ASN A 277 -34.12 21.66 4.26
CA ASN A 277 -33.71 22.46 5.41
C ASN A 277 -33.11 23.80 4.95
N PRO A 278 -33.55 24.96 5.51
CA PRO A 278 -32.95 26.25 5.22
C PRO A 278 -31.45 26.33 5.40
N LEU A 279 -30.91 25.65 6.44
CA LEU A 279 -29.47 25.61 6.71
C LEU A 279 -28.69 24.97 5.55
N TRP A 280 -29.19 23.89 4.96
CA TRP A 280 -28.58 23.27 3.77
C TRP A 280 -28.59 24.20 2.57
N LYS A 281 -29.76 24.85 2.33
CA LYS A 281 -29.93 25.80 1.21
C LYS A 281 -29.04 27.04 1.32
N ASP A 282 -28.64 27.38 2.55
CA ASP A 282 -27.76 28.52 2.83
C ASP A 282 -26.25 28.23 2.67
N LEU A 283 -25.82 26.98 2.58
CA LEU A 283 -24.43 26.63 2.32
C LEU A 283 -23.92 27.23 1.02
N LYS A 284 -22.69 27.73 1.01
CA LYS A 284 -22.02 28.28 -0.19
C LYS A 284 -22.02 27.29 -1.34
N ALA A 285 -21.58 26.05 -1.07
CA ALA A 285 -21.54 24.99 -2.08
C ALA A 285 -22.91 24.75 -2.72
N VAL A 286 -24.01 24.78 -1.94
CA VAL A 286 -25.37 24.57 -2.43
C VAL A 286 -25.85 25.75 -3.25
N LYS A 287 -25.66 26.98 -2.76
CA LYS A 287 -26.06 28.23 -3.48
C LYS A 287 -25.36 28.37 -4.82
N ASN A 288 -24.10 27.94 -4.90
CA ASN A 288 -23.27 28.06 -6.09
C ASN A 288 -23.36 26.83 -7.01
N GLY A 289 -24.15 25.80 -6.66
CA GLY A 289 -24.27 24.58 -7.45
C GLY A 289 -22.98 23.70 -7.41
N GLN A 290 -22.14 23.87 -6.40
CA GLN A 290 -20.85 23.20 -6.24
C GLN A 290 -20.98 21.97 -5.33
N VAL A 291 -22.02 21.17 -5.54
CA VAL A 291 -22.24 19.90 -4.82
C VAL A 291 -22.18 18.76 -5.83
N TYR A 292 -21.14 17.95 -5.73
CA TYR A 292 -20.86 16.88 -6.67
C TYR A 292 -21.03 15.52 -6.00
N SER A 293 -21.70 14.60 -6.68
CA SER A 293 -21.72 13.17 -6.29
C SER A 293 -20.52 12.48 -6.94
N VAL A 294 -19.73 11.78 -6.14
CA VAL A 294 -18.53 11.06 -6.59
C VAL A 294 -18.62 9.58 -6.28
N ASP A 295 -17.91 8.78 -7.07
CA ASP A 295 -17.87 7.32 -6.90
C ASP A 295 -17.20 6.92 -5.58
N ARG A 296 -17.97 6.32 -4.68
CA ARG A 296 -17.48 5.97 -3.35
C ARG A 296 -16.34 4.96 -3.39
N ASP A 297 -16.36 3.99 -4.29
CA ASP A 297 -15.32 2.97 -4.34
C ASP A 297 -13.99 3.60 -4.77
N LEU A 298 -14.03 4.42 -5.81
CA LEU A 298 -12.86 5.14 -6.28
C LEU A 298 -12.31 6.10 -5.22
N TRP A 299 -13.17 6.96 -4.67
CA TRP A 299 -12.73 8.05 -3.81
C TRP A 299 -12.33 7.64 -2.40
N THR A 300 -12.93 6.53 -1.87
CA THR A 300 -12.75 6.22 -0.45
C THR A 300 -12.24 4.81 -0.14
N ARG A 301 -12.21 3.90 -1.12
CA ARG A 301 -11.88 2.49 -0.89
C ARG A 301 -10.60 2.03 -1.56
N TYR A 302 -10.32 2.49 -2.77
CA TYR A 302 -9.18 1.98 -3.54
C TYR A 302 -7.83 2.50 -3.05
N ARG A 303 -7.71 3.77 -2.75
CA ARG A 303 -6.57 4.43 -2.07
C ARG A 303 -5.17 3.99 -2.55
N GLY A 304 -4.92 3.97 -3.84
CA GLY A 304 -3.63 3.60 -4.42
C GLY A 304 -3.14 4.62 -5.45
N VAL A 305 -2.07 4.29 -6.16
CA VAL A 305 -1.44 5.15 -7.17
C VAL A 305 -2.34 5.35 -8.39
N VAL A 306 -3.01 4.27 -8.84
CA VAL A 306 -3.89 4.31 -10.02
C VAL A 306 -5.18 5.06 -9.69
N SER A 307 -5.77 4.77 -8.55
CA SER A 307 -6.99 5.45 -8.08
C SER A 307 -6.75 6.92 -7.77
N ALA A 308 -5.58 7.33 -7.27
CA ALA A 308 -5.24 8.74 -7.10
C ALA A 308 -5.27 9.53 -8.42
N GLU A 309 -4.71 8.96 -9.48
CA GLU A 309 -4.74 9.59 -10.80
C GLU A 309 -6.17 9.70 -11.36
N ALA A 310 -7.01 8.72 -11.07
CA ALA A 310 -8.43 8.77 -11.46
C ALA A 310 -9.19 9.83 -10.67
N ILE A 311 -8.99 9.93 -9.34
CA ILE A 311 -9.56 10.99 -8.50
C ILE A 311 -9.10 12.38 -8.98
N ALA A 312 -7.81 12.54 -9.29
CA ALA A 312 -7.28 13.80 -9.80
C ALA A 312 -7.91 14.21 -11.15
N LYS A 313 -8.17 13.24 -12.04
CA LYS A 313 -8.91 13.47 -13.31
C LYS A 313 -10.36 13.84 -13.06
N ASP A 314 -11.04 13.15 -12.14
CA ASP A 314 -12.41 13.48 -11.75
C ASP A 314 -12.49 14.90 -11.17
N THR A 315 -11.54 15.26 -10.31
CA THR A 315 -11.42 16.60 -9.73
C THR A 315 -11.28 17.66 -10.82
N LEU A 316 -10.38 17.44 -11.79
CA LEU A 316 -10.21 18.35 -12.93
C LEU A 316 -11.49 18.49 -13.77
N LYS A 317 -12.21 17.36 -13.99
CA LYS A 317 -13.48 17.38 -14.75
C LYS A 317 -14.58 18.14 -14.04
N MET A 318 -14.62 18.10 -12.70
CA MET A 318 -15.66 18.78 -11.91
C MET A 318 -15.37 20.27 -11.68
N LEU A 319 -14.09 20.61 -11.45
CA LEU A 319 -13.68 21.94 -11.00
C LEU A 319 -12.82 22.70 -12.02
N GLY A 320 -12.35 22.06 -13.07
CA GLY A 320 -11.63 22.72 -14.16
C GLY A 320 -12.57 23.51 -15.04
N GLU A 321 -12.13 24.67 -15.55
CA GLU A 321 -12.83 25.39 -16.60
C GLU A 321 -12.74 24.58 -17.92
N GLU A 322 -13.89 24.48 -18.68
CA GLU A 322 -13.91 23.89 -20.02
C GLU A 322 -13.14 24.73 -21.05
#